data_3b5c699fc38fd6995d98776ad377d26c
#
_entry.id   3b5c699fc38fd6995d98776ad377d26c
#
_cell.length_a   1.000
_cell.length_b   1.000
_cell.length_c   1.000
_cell.angle_alpha   90.00
_cell.angle_beta   90.00
_cell.angle_gamma   90.00
#
_symmetry.space_group_name_H-M   'P 1'
#
loop_
_entity.id
_entity.type
_entity.pdbx_description
1 polymer ?
#
loop_
_entity_poly.entity_id
_entity_poly.type
_entity_poly.pdbx_seq_one_letter_code
_entity_poly.pdbx_strand_id
1 'polypeptide(L)'
;MGLQSGQMATTEELQQVRTALSMSDESPMFGRAYDAIMALPERTVLEAHRRFLAEGLAGRVVDLGAGTGAQFPAYAEYGGEITALYAVEPDPAMRERARDRAAEVDLPIELVDADGESLPFADGSIDAVVASLVFCTIPDAETAFDEVARVLRPGGEFRFLEHVRATGGLGGVHDLLTPCWRPVAGGCHLNRKTGDMFRSDDRFELLEYDRIESGLARALPLIRGSLQRRAGPGLLSRLVPTGG
;
A
#
# COMPACT_ATOMS: atom_id res chain seq x y z
N MET A 1 -28.39 -50.37 5.13
CA MET A 1 -27.15 -49.62 5.47
C MET A 1 -27.34 -48.21 4.91
N GLY A 2 -27.71 -47.29 5.80
CA GLY A 2 -28.06 -45.93 5.47
C GLY A 2 -26.80 -45.07 5.32
N LEU A 3 -26.72 -44.34 4.21
CA LEU A 3 -25.79 -43.24 4.01
C LEU A 3 -26.29 -42.03 4.79
N GLN A 4 -25.57 -41.58 5.80
CA GLN A 4 -25.84 -40.34 6.53
C GLN A 4 -25.60 -39.15 5.58
N SER A 5 -26.64 -38.40 5.35
CA SER A 5 -26.62 -37.10 4.66
C SER A 5 -25.79 -36.13 5.50
N GLY A 6 -24.68 -35.61 4.91
CA GLY A 6 -23.91 -34.51 5.50
C GLY A 6 -24.83 -33.28 5.69
N GLN A 7 -25.02 -32.89 6.93
CA GLN A 7 -25.72 -31.66 7.28
C GLN A 7 -24.87 -30.47 6.79
N MET A 8 -25.45 -29.65 5.92
CA MET A 8 -24.86 -28.35 5.58
C MET A 8 -24.96 -27.45 6.83
N ALA A 9 -23.89 -26.73 7.10
CA ALA A 9 -23.83 -25.77 8.21
C ALA A 9 -25.00 -24.77 8.11
N THR A 10 -25.60 -24.48 9.23
CA THR A 10 -26.72 -23.53 9.29
C THR A 10 -26.24 -22.10 9.05
N THR A 11 -27.13 -21.23 8.62
CA THR A 11 -26.83 -19.80 8.41
C THR A 11 -26.27 -19.14 9.67
N GLU A 12 -26.69 -19.61 10.85
CA GLU A 12 -26.27 -19.12 12.15
C GLU A 12 -24.83 -19.57 12.49
N GLU A 13 -24.45 -20.80 12.17
CA GLU A 13 -23.09 -21.30 12.31
C GLU A 13 -22.13 -20.58 11.35
N LEU A 14 -22.55 -20.31 10.11
CA LEU A 14 -21.77 -19.53 9.16
C LEU A 14 -21.63 -18.07 9.61
N GLN A 15 -22.63 -17.51 10.29
CA GLN A 15 -22.58 -16.15 10.82
C GLN A 15 -21.69 -16.05 12.07
N GLN A 16 -21.67 -17.08 12.92
CA GLN A 16 -20.75 -17.18 14.06
C GLN A 16 -19.31 -17.34 13.61
N VAL A 17 -19.04 -18.14 12.55
CA VAL A 17 -17.71 -18.26 11.94
C VAL A 17 -17.26 -16.94 11.31
N ARG A 18 -18.16 -16.22 10.60
CA ARG A 18 -17.85 -14.88 10.08
C ARG A 18 -17.54 -13.87 11.17
N THR A 19 -18.29 -13.87 12.28
CA THR A 19 -18.04 -13.00 13.44
C THR A 19 -16.72 -13.36 14.11
N ALA A 20 -16.41 -14.64 14.28
CA ALA A 20 -15.13 -15.10 14.83
C ALA A 20 -13.92 -14.76 13.93
N LEU A 21 -14.11 -14.78 12.61
CA LEU A 21 -13.08 -14.40 11.63
C LEU A 21 -12.92 -12.88 11.50
N SER A 22 -13.99 -12.09 11.73
CA SER A 22 -13.89 -10.61 11.74
C SER A 22 -13.27 -10.04 13.01
N MET A 23 -13.19 -10.82 14.10
CA MET A 23 -12.49 -10.43 15.33
C MET A 23 -10.96 -10.52 15.24
N SER A 24 -10.39 -10.94 14.12
CA SER A 24 -8.94 -11.10 13.93
C SER A 24 -8.22 -9.80 13.52
N ASP A 25 -8.94 -8.80 13.03
CA ASP A 25 -8.30 -7.55 12.53
C ASP A 25 -8.03 -6.52 13.65
N GLU A 26 -8.66 -6.64 14.82
CA GLU A 26 -8.47 -5.70 15.94
C GLU A 26 -7.55 -6.22 17.06
N SER A 27 -6.79 -7.30 16.86
CA SER A 27 -6.03 -7.86 17.96
C SER A 27 -4.61 -7.26 18.05
N PRO A 28 -4.19 -6.76 19.23
CA PRO A 28 -2.81 -6.32 19.49
C PRO A 28 -1.75 -7.39 19.17
N MET A 29 -2.20 -8.65 19.08
CA MET A 29 -1.38 -9.81 18.77
C MET A 29 -1.06 -9.92 17.26
N PHE A 30 -1.95 -9.45 16.37
CA PHE A 30 -1.72 -9.44 14.92
C PHE A 30 -0.56 -8.50 14.56
N GLY A 31 -0.56 -7.26 15.06
CA GLY A 31 0.53 -6.32 14.83
C GLY A 31 1.90 -6.84 15.33
N ARG A 32 1.94 -7.54 16.47
CA ARG A 32 3.18 -8.14 17.01
C ARG A 32 3.63 -9.36 16.20
N ALA A 33 2.68 -10.19 15.75
CA ALA A 33 2.97 -11.33 14.89
C ALA A 33 3.41 -10.88 13.49
N TYR A 34 2.77 -9.85 12.94
CA TYR A 34 3.14 -9.23 11.67
C TYR A 34 4.58 -8.71 11.70
N ASP A 35 4.94 -7.90 12.71
CA ASP A 35 6.31 -7.41 12.88
C ASP A 35 7.32 -8.55 13.04
N ALA A 36 6.98 -9.60 13.79
CA ALA A 36 7.88 -10.74 14.00
C ALA A 36 8.07 -11.58 12.72
N ILE A 37 7.01 -11.74 11.91
CA ILE A 37 7.05 -12.46 10.63
C ILE A 37 7.81 -11.63 9.58
N MET A 38 7.64 -10.31 9.60
CA MET A 38 8.29 -9.39 8.66
C MET A 38 9.72 -9.02 9.07
N ALA A 39 10.10 -9.17 10.34
CA ALA A 39 11.42 -8.77 10.85
C ALA A 39 12.59 -9.59 10.26
N LEU A 40 12.37 -10.84 9.83
CA LEU A 40 13.43 -11.66 9.21
C LEU A 40 13.74 -11.26 7.76
N PRO A 41 12.74 -11.05 6.87
CA PRO A 41 12.98 -10.48 5.54
C PRO A 41 13.38 -9.00 5.59
N GLU A 42 12.90 -8.21 6.58
CA GLU A 42 13.14 -6.78 6.68
C GLU A 42 14.62 -6.40 6.78
N ARG A 43 15.41 -7.16 7.55
CA ARG A 43 16.81 -6.80 7.81
C ARG A 43 17.75 -6.95 6.60
N THR A 44 17.38 -7.72 5.59
CA THR A 44 18.29 -8.05 4.49
C THR A 44 17.77 -7.70 3.11
N VAL A 45 16.45 -7.70 2.91
CA VAL A 45 15.83 -7.48 1.59
C VAL A 45 15.11 -6.14 1.51
N LEU A 46 14.40 -5.74 2.58
CA LEU A 46 13.58 -4.53 2.55
C LEU A 46 14.36 -3.24 2.84
N GLU A 47 15.52 -3.30 3.50
CA GLU A 47 16.30 -2.09 3.85
C GLU A 47 16.70 -1.26 2.61
N ALA A 48 17.23 -1.92 1.57
CA ALA A 48 17.57 -1.23 0.32
C ALA A 48 16.34 -0.65 -0.38
N HIS A 49 15.19 -1.30 -0.23
CA HIS A 49 13.92 -0.80 -0.79
C HIS A 49 13.35 0.36 0.02
N ARG A 50 13.49 0.31 1.36
CA ARG A 50 13.10 1.42 2.25
C ARG A 50 13.89 2.68 1.95
N ARG A 51 15.20 2.54 1.72
CA ARG A 51 16.03 3.65 1.27
C ARG A 51 15.51 4.23 -0.05
N PHE A 52 15.25 3.41 -1.06
CA PHE A 52 14.69 3.86 -2.34
C PHE A 52 13.40 4.65 -2.18
N LEU A 53 12.50 4.17 -1.30
CA LEU A 53 11.23 4.83 -1.04
C LEU A 53 11.38 6.21 -0.38
N ALA A 54 12.45 6.40 0.41
CA ALA A 54 12.68 7.61 1.20
C ALA A 54 13.63 8.63 0.55
N GLU A 55 14.61 8.15 -0.25
CA GLU A 55 15.78 8.95 -0.67
C GLU A 55 15.40 10.24 -1.41
N GLY A 56 15.77 11.38 -0.82
CA GLY A 56 15.57 12.71 -1.43
C GLY A 56 14.11 13.21 -1.46
N LEU A 57 13.16 12.52 -0.81
CA LEU A 57 11.79 13.04 -0.68
C LEU A 57 11.77 14.34 0.12
N ALA A 58 10.99 15.31 -0.35
CA ALA A 58 10.91 16.64 0.27
C ALA A 58 9.47 17.18 0.24
N GLY A 59 9.22 18.22 1.06
CA GLY A 59 7.92 18.88 1.15
C GLY A 59 6.91 18.08 1.97
N ARG A 60 5.66 18.07 1.53
CA ARG A 60 4.54 17.37 2.18
C ARG A 60 4.44 15.95 1.63
N VAL A 61 4.76 14.97 2.45
CA VAL A 61 4.81 13.56 2.08
C VAL A 61 3.65 12.80 2.75
N VAL A 62 2.99 11.94 2.00
CA VAL A 62 2.02 10.96 2.54
C VAL A 62 2.64 9.58 2.50
N ASP A 63 2.69 8.91 3.65
CA ASP A 63 2.97 7.47 3.79
C ASP A 63 1.63 6.75 3.85
N LEU A 64 1.20 6.19 2.72
CA LEU A 64 -0.09 5.53 2.57
C LEU A 64 -0.02 4.10 3.09
N GLY A 65 -0.86 3.76 4.08
CA GLY A 65 -0.81 2.48 4.77
C GLY A 65 0.46 2.34 5.60
N ALA A 66 0.76 3.35 6.43
CA ALA A 66 1.99 3.45 7.21
C ALA A 66 2.19 2.26 8.18
N GLY A 67 1.13 1.50 8.47
CA GLY A 67 1.17 0.35 9.35
C GLY A 67 1.68 0.72 10.74
N THR A 68 2.69 0.01 11.18
CA THR A 68 3.36 0.28 12.46
C THR A 68 4.44 1.36 12.39
N GLY A 69 4.57 2.10 11.28
CA GLY A 69 5.60 3.13 11.09
C GLY A 69 6.99 2.58 10.76
N ALA A 70 7.06 1.37 10.22
CA ALA A 70 8.34 0.71 9.93
C ALA A 70 9.22 1.46 8.92
N GLN A 71 8.64 2.38 8.13
CA GLN A 71 9.35 3.21 7.14
C GLN A 71 9.93 4.51 7.75
N PHE A 72 9.48 4.97 8.92
CA PHE A 72 9.85 6.26 9.49
C PHE A 72 11.35 6.47 9.68
N PRO A 73 12.14 5.47 10.17
CA PRO A 73 13.59 5.63 10.27
C PRO A 73 14.25 5.91 8.92
N ALA A 74 13.76 5.31 7.83
CA ALA A 74 14.32 5.54 6.50
C ALA A 74 14.00 6.95 5.99
N TYR A 75 12.84 7.50 6.30
CA TYR A 75 12.54 8.91 5.99
C TYR A 75 13.45 9.87 6.75
N ALA A 76 13.75 9.57 8.03
CA ALA A 76 14.64 10.40 8.83
C ALA A 76 16.11 10.33 8.35
N GLU A 77 16.54 9.17 7.86
CA GLU A 77 17.94 8.95 7.44
C GLU A 77 18.21 9.40 6.00
N TYR A 78 17.27 9.10 5.08
CA TYR A 78 17.47 9.25 3.63
C TYR A 78 16.57 10.29 2.99
N GLY A 79 15.56 10.78 3.67
CA GLY A 79 14.69 11.85 3.20
C GLY A 79 15.46 13.17 3.01
N GLY A 80 14.93 14.04 2.14
CA GLY A 80 15.38 15.42 2.00
C GLY A 80 14.68 16.33 3.02
N GLU A 81 14.36 17.56 2.63
CA GLU A 81 13.60 18.50 3.47
C GLU A 81 12.11 18.12 3.53
N ILE A 82 11.77 17.08 4.31
CA ILE A 82 10.37 16.74 4.59
C ILE A 82 9.81 17.77 5.57
N THR A 83 8.85 18.58 5.11
CA THR A 83 8.22 19.63 5.93
C THR A 83 7.01 19.13 6.71
N ALA A 84 6.37 18.05 6.25
CA ALA A 84 5.33 17.30 6.95
C ALA A 84 5.26 15.88 6.40
N LEU A 85 5.17 14.88 7.28
CA LEU A 85 4.94 13.48 6.94
C LEU A 85 3.58 13.05 7.50
N TYR A 86 2.63 12.78 6.61
CA TYR A 86 1.29 12.29 6.96
C TYR A 86 1.27 10.77 6.86
N ALA A 87 1.26 10.10 8.00
CA ALA A 87 1.19 8.64 8.09
C ALA A 87 -0.26 8.19 8.13
N VAL A 88 -0.81 7.80 6.97
CA VAL A 88 -2.21 7.37 6.83
C VAL A 88 -2.31 5.89 7.14
N GLU A 89 -3.13 5.54 8.15
CA GLU A 89 -3.35 4.17 8.58
C GLU A 89 -4.72 4.04 9.25
N PRO A 90 -5.66 3.23 8.72
CA PRO A 90 -7.00 3.08 9.30
C PRO A 90 -7.04 2.23 10.57
N ASP A 91 -6.09 1.28 10.76
CA ASP A 91 -6.09 0.40 11.92
C ASP A 91 -5.59 1.13 13.18
N PRO A 92 -6.41 1.23 14.25
CA PRO A 92 -6.02 1.96 15.46
C PRO A 92 -4.85 1.30 16.22
N ALA A 93 -4.72 -0.03 16.19
CA ALA A 93 -3.63 -0.73 16.87
C ALA A 93 -2.30 -0.54 16.14
N MET A 94 -2.34 -0.48 14.79
CA MET A 94 -1.18 -0.13 13.98
C MET A 94 -0.77 1.33 14.20
N ARG A 95 -1.74 2.27 14.21
CA ARG A 95 -1.47 3.70 14.49
C ARG A 95 -0.88 3.93 15.88
N GLU A 96 -1.29 3.19 16.91
CA GLU A 96 -0.70 3.31 18.24
C GLU A 96 0.79 2.96 18.21
N ARG A 97 1.17 1.88 17.52
CA ARG A 97 2.57 1.48 17.36
C ARG A 97 3.36 2.45 16.47
N ALA A 98 2.72 2.97 15.43
CA ALA A 98 3.31 4.02 14.61
C ALA A 98 3.61 5.29 15.44
N ARG A 99 2.74 5.64 16.40
CA ARG A 99 2.96 6.77 17.31
C ARG A 99 4.22 6.59 18.17
N ASP A 100 4.43 5.38 18.69
CA ASP A 100 5.63 5.08 19.48
C ASP A 100 6.90 5.27 18.61
N ARG A 101 6.88 4.74 17.38
CA ARG A 101 8.01 4.90 16.45
C ARG A 101 8.19 6.33 15.94
N ALA A 102 7.12 7.07 15.77
CA ALA A 102 7.21 8.48 15.40
C ALA A 102 7.94 9.31 16.47
N ALA A 103 7.81 8.94 17.76
CA ALA A 103 8.51 9.59 18.84
C ALA A 103 10.02 9.28 18.88
N GLU A 104 10.47 8.26 18.15
CA GLU A 104 11.88 7.84 18.09
C GLU A 104 12.67 8.55 16.97
N VAL A 105 12.00 9.29 16.07
CA VAL A 105 12.62 9.96 14.93
C VAL A 105 12.38 11.46 14.97
N ASP A 106 13.35 12.23 14.47
CA ASP A 106 13.26 13.70 14.39
C ASP A 106 12.63 14.11 13.03
N LEU A 107 11.33 13.87 12.92
CA LEU A 107 10.52 14.25 11.75
C LEU A 107 9.14 14.78 12.18
N PRO A 108 8.59 15.74 11.45
CA PRO A 108 7.24 16.24 11.70
C PRO A 108 6.17 15.25 11.19
N ILE A 109 5.94 14.16 11.95
CA ILE A 109 4.99 13.09 11.60
C ILE A 109 3.62 13.36 12.21
N GLU A 110 2.59 13.35 11.36
CA GLU A 110 1.18 13.37 11.73
C GLU A 110 0.53 12.04 11.39
N LEU A 111 -0.05 11.36 12.38
CA LEU A 111 -0.79 10.11 12.17
C LEU A 111 -2.23 10.45 11.77
N VAL A 112 -2.66 9.95 10.62
CA VAL A 112 -3.95 10.25 10.00
C VAL A 112 -4.83 9.00 10.00
N ASP A 113 -6.00 9.10 10.63
CA ASP A 113 -7.03 8.05 10.61
C ASP A 113 -7.87 8.20 9.34
N ALA A 114 -7.47 7.50 8.28
CA ALA A 114 -8.19 7.51 7.02
C ALA A 114 -7.89 6.25 6.20
N ASP A 115 -8.84 5.90 5.33
CA ASP A 115 -8.66 4.86 4.31
C ASP A 115 -7.98 5.43 3.08
N GLY A 116 -7.26 4.57 2.34
CA GLY A 116 -6.59 4.95 1.10
C GLY A 116 -7.53 5.40 0.00
N GLU A 117 -8.78 4.94 0.04
CA GLU A 117 -9.85 5.28 -0.87
C GLU A 117 -10.50 6.66 -0.61
N SER A 118 -10.13 7.33 0.50
CA SER A 118 -10.67 8.65 0.87
C SER A 118 -9.66 9.44 1.68
N LEU A 119 -8.71 10.07 1.01
CA LEU A 119 -7.64 10.81 1.66
C LEU A 119 -8.09 12.22 2.08
N PRO A 120 -7.87 12.65 3.33
CA PRO A 120 -8.35 13.94 3.85
C PRO A 120 -7.45 15.12 3.43
N PHE A 121 -6.94 15.09 2.20
CA PHE A 121 -6.10 16.15 1.65
C PHE A 121 -6.76 16.82 0.46
N ALA A 122 -6.49 18.10 0.28
CA ALA A 122 -6.98 18.86 -0.88
C ALA A 122 -6.28 18.40 -2.18
N ASP A 123 -6.94 18.59 -3.31
CA ASP A 123 -6.40 18.31 -4.63
C ASP A 123 -5.06 19.03 -4.84
N GLY A 124 -4.04 18.30 -5.31
CA GLY A 124 -2.75 18.85 -5.64
C GLY A 124 -1.98 19.47 -4.46
N SER A 125 -2.27 19.04 -3.23
CA SER A 125 -1.67 19.60 -2.01
C SER A 125 -0.46 18.83 -1.49
N ILE A 126 -0.13 17.68 -2.05
CA ILE A 126 0.92 16.76 -1.62
C ILE A 126 2.06 16.73 -2.64
N ASP A 127 3.30 16.75 -2.15
CA ASP A 127 4.52 16.70 -2.98
C ASP A 127 4.90 15.28 -3.36
N ALA A 128 4.75 14.33 -2.42
CA ALA A 128 5.02 12.93 -2.68
C ALA A 128 4.05 12.01 -1.91
N VAL A 129 3.71 10.87 -2.51
CA VAL A 129 3.01 9.75 -1.86
C VAL A 129 3.91 8.53 -1.93
N VAL A 130 4.03 7.82 -0.81
CA VAL A 130 4.75 6.54 -0.73
C VAL A 130 3.76 5.45 -0.35
N ALA A 131 3.87 4.29 -1.00
CA ALA A 131 3.08 3.10 -0.68
C ALA A 131 4.01 1.89 -0.59
N SER A 132 4.00 1.20 0.56
CA SER A 132 4.84 0.04 0.79
C SER A 132 4.01 -1.15 1.26
N LEU A 133 3.76 -2.11 0.36
CA LEU A 133 3.00 -3.34 0.61
C LEU A 133 1.55 -3.07 1.06
N VAL A 134 0.92 -2.03 0.54
CA VAL A 134 -0.42 -1.59 0.92
C VAL A 134 -1.45 -1.81 -0.20
N PHE A 135 -1.13 -1.53 -1.46
CA PHE A 135 -2.08 -1.72 -2.58
C PHE A 135 -2.51 -3.17 -2.77
N CYS A 136 -1.73 -4.13 -2.29
CA CYS A 136 -2.14 -5.53 -2.29
C CYS A 136 -3.25 -5.82 -1.27
N THR A 137 -3.46 -4.96 -0.26
CA THR A 137 -4.43 -5.14 0.84
C THR A 137 -5.65 -4.23 0.73
N ILE A 138 -5.51 -3.00 0.23
CA ILE A 138 -6.62 -2.04 0.06
C ILE A 138 -7.79 -2.69 -0.69
N PRO A 139 -9.03 -2.60 -0.18
CA PRO A 139 -10.21 -3.19 -0.82
C PRO A 139 -10.39 -2.73 -2.28
N ASP A 140 -10.46 -1.44 -2.52
CA ASP A 140 -10.56 -0.81 -3.84
C ASP A 140 -9.26 -0.07 -4.22
N ALA A 141 -8.33 -0.82 -4.83
CA ALA A 141 -7.04 -0.27 -5.22
C ALA A 141 -7.14 0.78 -6.34
N GLU A 142 -8.17 0.73 -7.20
CA GLU A 142 -8.36 1.70 -8.27
C GLU A 142 -8.80 3.04 -7.66
N THR A 143 -9.79 3.04 -6.78
CA THR A 143 -10.21 4.25 -6.04
C THR A 143 -9.07 4.84 -5.23
N ALA A 144 -8.27 4.00 -4.54
CA ALA A 144 -7.10 4.49 -3.80
C ALA A 144 -6.03 5.12 -4.72
N PHE A 145 -5.83 4.57 -5.92
CA PHE A 145 -4.89 5.16 -6.88
C PHE A 145 -5.44 6.47 -7.50
N ASP A 146 -6.76 6.58 -7.64
CA ASP A 146 -7.42 7.84 -8.02
C ASP A 146 -7.19 8.92 -6.97
N GLU A 147 -7.27 8.59 -5.68
CA GLU A 147 -6.97 9.49 -4.58
C GLU A 147 -5.49 9.91 -4.56
N VAL A 148 -4.55 8.97 -4.80
CA VAL A 148 -3.13 9.32 -4.99
C VAL A 148 -2.95 10.33 -6.11
N ALA A 149 -3.61 10.11 -7.25
CA ALA A 149 -3.55 11.04 -8.38
C ALA A 149 -4.19 12.39 -8.07
N ARG A 150 -5.26 12.42 -7.27
CA ARG A 150 -5.96 13.64 -6.87
C ARG A 150 -5.12 14.51 -5.94
N VAL A 151 -4.56 13.90 -4.89
CA VAL A 151 -3.85 14.65 -3.85
C VAL A 151 -2.47 15.12 -4.29
N LEU A 152 -1.80 14.40 -5.20
CA LEU A 152 -0.50 14.80 -5.73
C LEU A 152 -0.61 16.05 -6.60
N ARG A 153 0.26 17.03 -6.33
CA ARG A 153 0.41 18.17 -7.23
C ARG A 153 0.97 17.77 -8.60
N PRO A 154 0.75 18.56 -9.64
CA PRO A 154 1.49 18.39 -10.89
C PRO A 154 3.01 18.36 -10.63
N GLY A 155 3.71 17.36 -11.17
CA GLY A 155 5.13 17.11 -10.90
C GLY A 155 5.43 16.44 -9.57
N GLY A 156 4.42 16.16 -8.73
CA GLY A 156 4.56 15.35 -7.52
C GLY A 156 4.87 13.90 -7.82
N GLU A 157 5.47 13.19 -6.88
CA GLU A 157 6.00 11.84 -7.08
C GLU A 157 5.21 10.80 -6.31
N PHE A 158 4.91 9.66 -6.93
CA PHE A 158 4.40 8.46 -6.28
C PHE A 158 5.48 7.39 -6.29
N ARG A 159 5.91 6.92 -5.12
CA ARG A 159 6.85 5.81 -4.97
C ARG A 159 6.18 4.59 -4.38
N PHE A 160 6.53 3.42 -4.87
CA PHE A 160 5.92 2.19 -4.42
C PHE A 160 6.88 1.02 -4.31
N LEU A 161 6.57 0.14 -3.36
CA LEU A 161 7.06 -1.23 -3.24
C LEU A 161 5.84 -2.11 -2.99
N GLU A 162 5.49 -2.99 -3.93
CA GLU A 162 4.25 -3.75 -3.83
C GLU A 162 4.43 -5.23 -4.17
N HIS A 163 3.70 -6.09 -3.47
CA HIS A 163 3.52 -7.47 -3.86
C HIS A 163 2.56 -7.56 -5.05
N VAL A 164 2.91 -8.40 -6.03
CA VAL A 164 2.11 -8.60 -7.23
C VAL A 164 1.96 -10.06 -7.60
N ARG A 165 0.97 -10.35 -8.44
CA ARG A 165 0.76 -11.69 -9.00
C ARG A 165 2.00 -12.18 -9.72
N ALA A 166 2.38 -13.43 -9.45
CA ALA A 166 3.46 -14.09 -10.17
C ALA A 166 3.10 -14.33 -11.65
N THR A 167 4.12 -14.47 -12.48
CA THR A 167 3.98 -14.82 -13.89
C THR A 167 3.87 -16.34 -14.10
N GLY A 168 3.42 -16.76 -15.28
CA GLY A 168 3.36 -18.16 -15.66
C GLY A 168 2.47 -19.03 -14.75
N GLY A 169 2.85 -20.29 -14.56
CA GLY A 169 2.08 -21.28 -13.78
C GLY A 169 1.91 -20.91 -12.31
N LEU A 170 2.90 -20.25 -11.70
CA LEU A 170 2.81 -19.78 -10.32
C LEU A 170 1.70 -18.74 -10.12
N GLY A 171 1.41 -17.91 -11.15
CA GLY A 171 0.28 -17.00 -11.12
C GLY A 171 -1.06 -17.72 -10.96
N GLY A 172 -1.24 -18.90 -11.58
CA GLY A 172 -2.43 -19.74 -11.36
C GLY A 172 -2.53 -20.27 -9.94
N VAL A 173 -1.37 -20.55 -9.30
CA VAL A 173 -1.32 -20.93 -7.88
C VAL A 173 -1.72 -19.75 -7.00
N HIS A 174 -1.29 -18.53 -7.31
CA HIS A 174 -1.72 -17.33 -6.60
C HIS A 174 -3.23 -17.12 -6.69
N ASP A 175 -3.82 -17.30 -7.89
CA ASP A 175 -5.28 -17.18 -8.08
C ASP A 175 -6.03 -18.16 -7.18
N LEU A 176 -5.55 -19.41 -7.10
CA LEU A 176 -6.15 -20.49 -6.30
C LEU A 176 -6.01 -20.23 -4.79
N LEU A 177 -4.84 -19.75 -4.35
CA LEU A 177 -4.54 -19.57 -2.93
C LEU A 177 -5.08 -18.26 -2.33
N THR A 178 -5.34 -17.24 -3.13
CA THR A 178 -5.78 -15.91 -2.66
C THR A 178 -6.97 -15.96 -1.67
N PRO A 179 -8.05 -16.76 -1.88
CA PRO A 179 -9.17 -16.81 -0.93
C PRO A 179 -8.78 -17.31 0.47
N CYS A 180 -7.81 -18.23 0.55
CA CYS A 180 -7.32 -18.77 1.82
C CYS A 180 -6.24 -17.89 2.45
N TRP A 181 -5.51 -17.14 1.62
CA TRP A 181 -4.41 -16.27 2.05
C TRP A 181 -4.90 -14.97 2.68
N ARG A 182 -5.90 -14.31 2.09
CA ARG A 182 -6.43 -13.04 2.54
C ARG A 182 -6.74 -12.94 4.04
N PRO A 183 -7.44 -13.92 4.65
CA PRO A 183 -7.78 -13.85 6.08
C PRO A 183 -6.58 -13.92 7.01
N VAL A 184 -5.46 -14.52 6.57
CA VAL A 184 -4.26 -14.72 7.40
C VAL A 184 -3.15 -13.72 7.11
N ALA A 185 -3.26 -12.98 6.01
CA ALA A 185 -2.24 -12.04 5.54
C ALA A 185 -2.78 -10.58 5.45
N GLY A 186 -3.61 -10.17 6.42
CA GLY A 186 -4.10 -8.79 6.52
C GLY A 186 -4.81 -8.29 5.26
N GLY A 187 -5.61 -9.14 4.61
CA GLY A 187 -6.33 -8.76 3.38
C GLY A 187 -5.52 -8.85 2.08
N CYS A 188 -4.25 -9.21 2.11
CA CYS A 188 -3.38 -9.24 0.93
C CYS A 188 -3.91 -10.17 -0.17
N HIS A 189 -4.04 -9.63 -1.38
CA HIS A 189 -4.41 -10.36 -2.61
C HIS A 189 -3.15 -10.81 -3.35
N LEU A 190 -2.82 -12.11 -3.29
CA LEU A 190 -1.66 -12.66 -4.00
C LEU A 190 -1.71 -12.44 -5.52
N ASN A 191 -2.91 -12.30 -6.07
CA ASN A 191 -3.15 -12.26 -7.51
C ASN A 191 -3.41 -10.86 -8.08
N ARG A 192 -3.18 -9.79 -7.30
CA ARG A 192 -3.40 -8.43 -7.77
C ARG A 192 -2.34 -8.02 -8.80
N LYS A 193 -2.79 -7.35 -9.86
CA LYS A 193 -1.92 -6.84 -10.94
C LYS A 193 -1.64 -5.35 -10.78
N THR A 194 -1.28 -4.93 -9.59
CA THR A 194 -1.05 -3.53 -9.22
C THR A 194 -0.06 -2.82 -10.17
N GLY A 195 0.98 -3.54 -10.61
CA GLY A 195 1.96 -2.98 -11.53
C GLY A 195 1.39 -2.65 -12.93
N ASP A 196 0.36 -3.36 -13.39
CA ASP A 196 -0.30 -3.04 -14.65
C ASP A 196 -1.15 -1.77 -14.49
N MET A 197 -1.89 -1.64 -13.38
CA MET A 197 -2.65 -0.45 -13.03
C MET A 197 -1.74 0.80 -12.99
N PHE A 198 -0.62 0.75 -12.28
CA PHE A 198 0.30 1.87 -12.17
C PHE A 198 0.90 2.30 -13.51
N ARG A 199 1.26 1.33 -14.39
CA ARG A 199 1.89 1.62 -15.67
C ARG A 199 0.95 2.08 -16.76
N SER A 200 -0.34 1.74 -16.66
CA SER A 200 -1.33 2.07 -17.69
C SER A 200 -2.05 3.40 -17.48
N ASP A 201 -1.82 4.06 -16.36
CA ASP A 201 -2.49 5.33 -16.04
C ASP A 201 -1.79 6.51 -16.72
N ASP A 202 -2.50 7.18 -17.62
CA ASP A 202 -2.00 8.30 -18.44
C ASP A 202 -1.78 9.59 -17.64
N ARG A 203 -2.33 9.66 -16.41
CA ARG A 203 -2.10 10.78 -15.48
C ARG A 203 -0.67 10.82 -14.97
N PHE A 204 0.08 9.72 -15.12
CA PHE A 204 1.43 9.60 -14.63
C PHE A 204 2.46 9.39 -15.74
N GLU A 205 3.69 9.76 -15.46
CA GLU A 205 4.88 9.38 -16.19
C GLU A 205 5.68 8.37 -15.38
N LEU A 206 6.00 7.24 -15.97
CA LEU A 206 6.82 6.21 -15.35
C LEU A 206 8.28 6.66 -15.35
N LEU A 207 8.86 6.85 -14.16
CA LEU A 207 10.27 7.20 -14.01
C LEU A 207 11.15 5.96 -13.82
N GLU A 208 10.74 5.06 -12.93
CA GLU A 208 11.48 3.84 -12.62
C GLU A 208 10.52 2.68 -12.36
N TYR A 209 10.88 1.46 -12.77
CA TYR A 209 10.12 0.26 -12.52
C TYR A 209 11.01 -0.98 -12.53
N ASP A 210 11.13 -1.62 -11.38
CA ASP A 210 11.82 -2.88 -11.20
C ASP A 210 10.87 -3.98 -10.76
N ARG A 211 11.04 -5.17 -11.33
CA ARG A 211 10.39 -6.38 -10.83
C ARG A 211 11.40 -7.26 -10.13
N ILE A 212 11.12 -7.60 -8.87
CA ILE A 212 12.03 -8.32 -7.98
C ILE A 212 11.54 -9.75 -7.86
N GLU A 213 12.30 -10.69 -8.43
CA GLU A 213 11.96 -12.13 -8.46
C GLU A 213 13.14 -12.99 -7.96
N SER A 214 13.94 -12.49 -7.02
CA SER A 214 15.08 -13.21 -6.44
C SER A 214 14.79 -13.74 -5.04
N GLY A 215 15.40 -14.83 -4.66
CA GLY A 215 15.22 -15.43 -3.33
C GLY A 215 13.76 -15.76 -3.02
N LEU A 216 13.24 -15.29 -1.88
CA LEU A 216 11.85 -15.47 -1.46
C LEU A 216 10.85 -14.78 -2.42
N ALA A 217 11.26 -13.69 -3.08
CA ALA A 217 10.45 -12.98 -4.06
C ALA A 217 10.16 -13.80 -5.34
N ARG A 218 10.75 -14.98 -5.51
CA ARG A 218 10.29 -15.92 -6.55
C ARG A 218 8.88 -16.44 -6.29
N ALA A 219 8.56 -16.68 -5.02
CA ALA A 219 7.22 -17.13 -4.63
C ALA A 219 6.25 -15.97 -4.44
N LEU A 220 6.75 -14.83 -4.01
CA LEU A 220 5.98 -13.59 -3.74
C LEU A 220 6.66 -12.42 -4.46
N PRO A 221 6.47 -12.27 -5.78
CA PRO A 221 7.12 -11.23 -6.55
C PRO A 221 6.77 -9.84 -6.05
N LEU A 222 7.79 -8.99 -5.99
CA LEU A 222 7.63 -7.57 -5.66
C LEU A 222 7.87 -6.73 -6.90
N ILE A 223 7.23 -5.58 -6.93
CA ILE A 223 7.56 -4.47 -7.83
C ILE A 223 7.98 -3.26 -7.01
N ARG A 224 8.92 -2.50 -7.54
CA ARG A 224 9.37 -1.23 -7.00
C ARG A 224 9.44 -0.22 -8.13
N GLY A 225 9.10 1.02 -7.84
CA GLY A 225 9.23 2.07 -8.84
C GLY A 225 8.75 3.42 -8.37
N SER A 226 8.83 4.36 -9.29
CA SER A 226 8.32 5.72 -9.11
C SER A 226 7.60 6.23 -10.35
N LEU A 227 6.56 7.02 -10.09
CA LEU A 227 5.73 7.68 -11.08
C LEU A 227 5.70 9.18 -10.77
N GLN A 228 5.72 10.01 -11.80
CA GLN A 228 5.53 11.45 -11.64
C GLN A 228 4.14 11.87 -12.14
N ARG A 229 3.41 12.62 -11.33
CA ARG A 229 2.11 13.17 -11.69
C ARG A 229 2.27 14.17 -12.83
N ARG A 230 1.67 13.90 -14.00
CA ARG A 230 1.72 14.83 -15.15
C ARG A 230 0.98 16.13 -14.82
N ALA A 231 1.47 17.23 -15.37
CA ALA A 231 0.67 18.44 -15.44
C ALA A 231 -0.53 18.15 -16.34
N GLY A 232 -1.75 18.33 -15.82
CA GLY A 232 -2.94 18.27 -16.66
C GLY A 232 -2.82 19.29 -17.81
N PRO A 233 -3.59 19.14 -18.91
CA PRO A 233 -3.57 20.12 -19.98
C PRO A 233 -3.83 21.50 -19.36
N GLY A 234 -2.82 22.35 -19.46
CA GLY A 234 -2.81 23.66 -18.78
C GLY A 234 -4.03 24.47 -19.15
N LEU A 235 -4.46 25.34 -18.25
CA LEU A 235 -5.59 26.27 -18.47
C LEU A 235 -5.50 27.03 -19.80
N LEU A 236 -4.29 27.19 -20.34
CA LEU A 236 -4.01 27.84 -21.63
C LEU A 236 -4.51 27.05 -22.86
N SER A 237 -4.68 25.71 -22.78
CA SER A 237 -5.25 24.94 -23.88
C SER A 237 -6.77 25.11 -24.00
N ARG A 238 -7.43 25.63 -22.97
CA ARG A 238 -8.87 25.94 -22.98
C ARG A 238 -9.20 27.32 -23.55
N LEU A 239 -8.17 28.16 -23.81
CA LEU A 239 -8.32 29.53 -24.32
C LEU A 239 -8.02 29.68 -25.82
N VAL A 240 -7.69 28.59 -26.54
CA VAL A 240 -7.61 28.63 -28.00
C VAL A 240 -9.03 28.46 -28.54
N PRO A 241 -9.69 29.51 -29.06
CA PRO A 241 -10.96 29.34 -29.75
C PRO A 241 -10.65 28.53 -31.02
N THR A 242 -11.32 27.40 -31.19
CA THR A 242 -11.40 26.70 -32.48
C THR A 242 -12.09 27.64 -33.45
N GLY A 243 -11.32 28.47 -34.14
CA GLY A 243 -11.78 29.28 -35.25
C GLY A 243 -12.26 28.43 -36.37
N GLY A 244 -13.48 28.64 -36.78
CA GLY A 244 -14.33 27.98 -37.74
C GLY A 244 -13.87 27.91 -39.17
#